data_b95ddccc4de0ce55cca310900b770f6d
#
_entry.id   b95ddccc4de0ce55cca310900b770f6d
#
_cell.length_a   1.000
_cell.length_b   1.000
_cell.length_c   1.000
_cell.angle_alpha   90.00
_cell.angle_beta   90.00
_cell.angle_gamma   90.00
#
_symmetry.space_group_name_H-M   'P 1'
#
loop_
_entity.id
_entity.type
_entity.pdbx_description
1 polymer ?
#
loop_
_entity_poly.entity_id
_entity_poly.type
_entity_poly.pdbx_seq_one_letter_code
_entity_poly.pdbx_strand_id
1 'polypeptide(L)'
;MQKTITAFLLCFIFTNIFAQAQRKVSTYLNVSYNQTLNDITIGNNPWGANIGLQTFINTKTVFKPTIELTGDLYLMDDKVYRMNADATPIETVEAMVNLFAGTSFNATQNIYISVVAGPSFIHGQTLFGLKPSIGFYFSKSKRGTGKISYINIFNRDMLTKQDFSSISLSLGFKLF
;
A
#
# COMPACT_ATOMS: atom_id res chain seq x y z
N MET A 1 19.87 24.08 -21.29
CA MET A 1 20.05 24.86 -20.06
C MET A 1 18.72 25.16 -19.34
N GLN A 2 17.65 25.61 -20.00
CA GLN A 2 16.38 25.97 -19.33
C GLN A 2 15.72 24.79 -18.58
N LYS A 3 15.70 23.58 -19.16
CA LYS A 3 15.11 22.38 -18.52
C LYS A 3 15.86 21.93 -17.27
N THR A 4 17.17 22.12 -17.22
CA THR A 4 18.00 21.74 -16.05
C THR A 4 17.79 22.71 -14.88
N ILE A 5 17.61 24.00 -15.16
CA ILE A 5 17.33 25.01 -14.15
C ILE A 5 15.94 24.80 -13.54
N THR A 6 14.94 24.44 -14.35
CA THR A 6 13.58 24.16 -13.86
C THR A 6 13.56 22.91 -12.96
N ALA A 7 14.29 21.87 -13.32
CA ALA A 7 14.41 20.66 -12.48
C ALA A 7 15.11 20.97 -11.15
N PHE A 8 16.16 21.81 -11.16
CA PHE A 8 16.87 22.22 -9.94
C PHE A 8 16.01 23.10 -9.04
N LEU A 9 15.23 24.03 -9.61
CA LEU A 9 14.26 24.85 -8.87
C LEU A 9 13.14 24.01 -8.25
N LEU A 10 12.60 23.03 -8.99
CA LEU A 10 11.62 22.08 -8.47
C LEU A 10 12.19 21.28 -7.30
N CYS A 11 13.39 20.72 -7.42
CA CYS A 11 14.05 20.01 -6.32
C CYS A 11 14.27 20.93 -5.10
N PHE A 12 14.64 22.19 -5.31
CA PHE A 12 14.85 23.14 -4.22
C PHE A 12 13.55 23.55 -3.52
N ILE A 13 12.45 23.69 -4.26
CA ILE A 13 11.10 23.95 -3.70
C ILE A 13 10.63 22.75 -2.90
N PHE A 14 10.79 21.54 -3.42
CA PHE A 14 10.42 20.32 -2.71
C PHE A 14 11.22 20.14 -1.41
N THR A 15 12.55 20.37 -1.41
CA THR A 15 13.37 20.25 -0.20
C THR A 15 12.96 21.24 0.90
N ASN A 16 12.58 22.47 0.56
CA ASN A 16 12.13 23.46 1.53
C ASN A 16 10.74 23.14 2.11
N ILE A 17 9.82 22.63 1.29
CA ILE A 17 8.49 22.17 1.75
C ILE A 17 8.66 21.00 2.72
N PHE A 18 9.56 20.06 2.44
CA PHE A 18 9.84 18.92 3.32
C PHE A 18 10.51 19.35 4.63
N ALA A 19 11.41 20.32 4.64
CA ALA A 19 12.06 20.80 5.85
C ALA A 19 11.09 21.47 6.85
N GLN A 20 10.07 22.16 6.38
CA GLN A 20 9.01 22.74 7.24
C GLN A 20 7.97 21.72 7.69
N ALA A 21 7.73 20.68 6.89
CA ALA A 21 6.77 19.61 7.19
C ALA A 21 7.26 18.63 8.26
N GLN A 22 8.56 18.57 8.55
CA GLN A 22 9.17 17.57 9.46
C GLN A 22 8.54 17.47 10.87
N ARG A 23 7.91 18.52 11.37
CA ARG A 23 7.24 18.50 12.68
C ARG A 23 5.78 18.01 12.61
N LYS A 24 5.15 18.11 11.43
CA LYS A 24 3.72 17.82 11.27
C LYS A 24 3.44 16.49 10.58
N VAL A 25 4.43 15.89 9.94
CA VAL A 25 4.27 14.70 9.11
C VAL A 25 5.35 13.68 9.45
N SER A 26 5.01 12.41 9.40
CA SER A 26 5.96 11.29 9.49
C SER A 26 5.71 10.35 8.34
N THR A 27 6.68 10.22 7.44
CA THR A 27 6.59 9.34 6.26
C THR A 27 7.53 8.15 6.41
N TYR A 28 7.02 6.98 6.11
CA TYR A 28 7.73 5.71 6.14
C TYR A 28 7.76 5.11 4.74
N LEU A 29 8.92 4.67 4.32
CA LEU A 29 9.09 3.75 3.20
C LEU A 29 8.90 2.34 3.73
N ASN A 30 7.96 1.59 3.13
CA ASN A 30 7.63 0.23 3.51
C ASN A 30 8.02 -0.73 2.39
N VAL A 31 8.54 -1.88 2.76
CA VAL A 31 8.71 -3.04 1.89
C VAL A 31 7.94 -4.18 2.53
N SER A 32 7.19 -4.93 1.74
CA SER A 32 6.30 -5.96 2.27
C SER A 32 6.40 -7.24 1.47
N TYR A 33 6.22 -8.33 2.18
CA TYR A 33 5.84 -9.62 1.63
C TYR A 33 4.32 -9.72 1.67
N ASN A 34 3.72 -10.12 0.55
CA ASN A 34 2.28 -10.29 0.42
C ASN A 34 1.93 -11.76 0.18
N GLN A 35 0.80 -12.18 0.71
CA GLN A 35 0.22 -13.49 0.43
C GLN A 35 -1.25 -13.31 0.09
N THR A 36 -1.65 -13.77 -1.10
CA THR A 36 -3.06 -13.76 -1.52
C THR A 36 -3.83 -14.83 -0.75
N LEU A 37 -5.07 -14.50 -0.38
CA LEU A 37 -5.99 -15.41 0.30
C LEU A 37 -6.97 -16.07 -0.66
N ASN A 38 -7.15 -15.47 -1.83
CA ASN A 38 -8.03 -15.95 -2.87
C ASN A 38 -7.18 -16.46 -4.03
N ASP A 39 -7.68 -17.49 -4.66
CA ASP A 39 -7.02 -18.21 -5.74
C ASP A 39 -7.16 -17.47 -7.09
N ILE A 40 -6.88 -16.17 -7.09
CA ILE A 40 -7.05 -15.28 -8.26
C ILE A 40 -5.71 -15.03 -8.98
N THR A 41 -4.60 -15.44 -8.40
CA THR A 41 -3.30 -15.38 -9.08
C THR A 41 -3.12 -16.57 -10.02
N ILE A 42 -2.54 -16.36 -11.19
CA ILE A 42 -2.21 -17.45 -12.12
C ILE A 42 -1.32 -18.46 -11.40
N GLY A 43 -1.61 -19.76 -11.61
CA GLY A 43 -0.73 -20.84 -11.22
C GLY A 43 -0.66 -21.17 -9.73
N ASN A 44 -1.61 -20.76 -8.92
CA ASN A 44 -1.63 -21.05 -7.47
C ASN A 44 -0.42 -20.48 -6.73
N ASN A 45 0.22 -19.45 -7.25
CA ASN A 45 1.34 -18.83 -6.59
C ASN A 45 0.85 -17.65 -5.73
N PRO A 46 0.68 -17.84 -4.40
CA PRO A 46 0.05 -16.83 -3.55
C PRO A 46 1.01 -15.70 -3.17
N TRP A 47 2.18 -15.65 -3.77
CA TRP A 47 3.26 -14.79 -3.31
C TRP A 47 3.27 -13.44 -4.01
N GLY A 48 3.63 -12.41 -3.27
CA GLY A 48 3.83 -11.09 -3.80
C GLY A 48 4.81 -10.27 -2.98
N ALA A 49 5.24 -9.17 -3.56
CA ALA A 49 6.05 -8.16 -2.91
C ALA A 49 5.39 -6.79 -3.07
N ASN A 50 5.63 -5.90 -2.13
CA ASN A 50 5.10 -4.55 -2.13
C ASN A 50 6.20 -3.56 -1.75
N ILE A 51 6.14 -2.41 -2.40
CA ILE A 51 6.86 -1.21 -1.96
C ILE A 51 5.85 -0.07 -1.82
N GLY A 52 5.98 0.73 -0.76
CA GLY A 52 5.02 1.81 -0.55
C GLY A 52 5.48 2.89 0.40
N LEU A 53 4.75 3.98 0.37
CA LEU A 53 4.91 5.13 1.27
C LEU A 53 3.69 5.21 2.17
N GLN A 54 3.91 5.31 3.46
CA GLN A 54 2.87 5.56 4.45
C GLN A 54 3.18 6.86 5.19
N THR A 55 2.26 7.79 5.14
CA THR A 55 2.40 9.13 5.72
C THR A 55 1.36 9.35 6.79
N PHE A 56 1.81 9.66 8.00
CA PHE A 56 0.98 10.05 9.12
C PHE A 56 1.05 11.57 9.31
N ILE A 57 -0.09 12.23 9.38
CA ILE A 57 -0.18 13.63 9.77
C ILE A 57 -0.23 13.68 11.30
N ASN A 58 0.81 14.24 11.92
CA ASN A 58 0.94 14.29 13.37
C ASN A 58 -0.02 15.35 13.93
N THR A 59 -1.08 14.89 14.57
CA THR A 59 -2.06 15.71 15.28
C THR A 59 -1.78 15.69 16.79
N LYS A 60 -2.41 16.58 17.52
CA LYS A 60 -2.38 16.57 19.00
C LYS A 60 -3.23 15.44 19.61
N THR A 61 -4.07 14.80 18.78
CA THR A 61 -4.95 13.71 19.18
C THR A 61 -4.28 12.36 19.00
N VAL A 62 -4.86 11.30 19.55
CA VAL A 62 -4.43 9.91 19.33
C VAL A 62 -4.71 9.42 17.90
N PHE A 63 -5.64 10.08 17.20
CA PHE A 63 -5.97 9.81 15.81
C PHE A 63 -5.08 10.63 14.87
N LYS A 64 -4.53 9.98 13.86
CA LYS A 64 -3.66 10.59 12.86
C LYS A 64 -4.23 10.33 11.47
N PRO A 65 -4.59 11.35 10.72
CA PRO A 65 -4.88 11.17 9.30
C PRO A 65 -3.70 10.47 8.62
N THR A 66 -4.00 9.51 7.79
CA THR A 66 -3.00 8.61 7.19
C THR A 66 -3.27 8.50 5.71
N ILE A 67 -2.21 8.61 4.91
CA ILE A 67 -2.22 8.38 3.47
C ILE A 67 -1.22 7.27 3.18
N GLU A 68 -1.59 6.35 2.31
CA GLU A 68 -0.74 5.23 1.90
C GLU A 68 -0.78 5.09 0.37
N LEU A 69 0.40 5.09 -0.25
CA LEU A 69 0.61 4.78 -1.66
C LEU A 69 1.43 3.51 -1.74
N THR A 70 0.93 2.48 -2.41
CA THR A 70 1.62 1.20 -2.54
C THR A 70 1.60 0.69 -3.96
N GLY A 71 2.72 0.06 -4.37
CA GLY A 71 2.80 -0.75 -5.57
C GLY A 71 2.99 -2.21 -5.16
N ASP A 72 2.05 -3.05 -5.54
CA ASP A 72 2.04 -4.48 -5.22
C ASP A 72 2.31 -5.29 -6.48
N LEU A 73 3.22 -6.23 -6.39
CA LEU A 73 3.55 -7.19 -7.45
C LEU A 73 3.28 -8.60 -6.93
N TYR A 74 2.58 -9.40 -7.71
CA TYR A 74 2.31 -10.80 -7.40
C TYR A 74 3.02 -11.68 -8.41
N LEU A 75 3.70 -12.72 -7.91
CA LEU A 75 4.38 -13.69 -8.76
C LEU A 75 3.33 -14.51 -9.51
N MET A 76 3.57 -14.69 -10.80
CA MET A 76 2.73 -15.49 -11.68
C MET A 76 3.44 -16.80 -12.01
N ASP A 77 2.67 -17.88 -12.09
CA ASP A 77 3.15 -19.14 -12.62
C ASP A 77 2.52 -19.38 -13.99
N ASP A 78 3.29 -19.31 -15.04
CA ASP A 78 2.86 -19.42 -16.44
C ASP A 78 2.33 -20.82 -16.80
N LYS A 79 2.43 -21.80 -15.91
CA LYS A 79 2.16 -23.23 -16.23
C LYS A 79 0.69 -23.62 -16.17
N VAL A 80 -0.16 -22.82 -15.53
CA VAL A 80 -1.58 -23.14 -15.36
C VAL A 80 -2.46 -21.94 -15.70
N TYR A 81 -3.08 -21.98 -16.88
CA TYR A 81 -4.13 -21.04 -17.23
C TYR A 81 -5.45 -21.50 -16.60
N ARG A 82 -6.08 -20.63 -15.84
CA ARG A 82 -7.47 -20.83 -15.40
C ARG A 82 -8.39 -20.16 -16.40
N MET A 83 -9.43 -20.87 -16.77
CA MET A 83 -10.46 -20.37 -17.67
C MET A 83 -11.80 -20.40 -16.99
N ASN A 84 -12.62 -19.40 -17.26
CA ASN A 84 -14.04 -19.41 -16.94
C ASN A 84 -14.77 -20.48 -17.75
N ALA A 85 -16.01 -20.80 -17.37
CA ALA A 85 -16.85 -21.78 -18.08
C ALA A 85 -17.11 -21.40 -19.54
N ASP A 86 -17.01 -20.12 -19.91
CA ASP A 86 -17.13 -19.59 -21.26
C ASP A 86 -15.83 -19.56 -22.07
N ALA A 87 -14.79 -20.24 -21.58
CA ALA A 87 -13.45 -20.29 -22.16
C ALA A 87 -12.69 -18.93 -22.20
N THR A 88 -13.14 -17.92 -21.45
CA THR A 88 -12.40 -16.68 -21.26
C THR A 88 -11.31 -16.87 -20.21
N PRO A 89 -10.09 -16.27 -20.36
CA PRO A 89 -9.07 -16.32 -19.33
C PRO A 89 -9.57 -15.65 -18.04
N ILE A 90 -9.30 -16.26 -16.90
CA ILE A 90 -9.54 -15.59 -15.61
C ILE A 90 -8.49 -14.48 -15.48
N GLU A 91 -8.95 -13.24 -15.32
CA GLU A 91 -8.06 -12.12 -15.10
C GLU A 91 -7.30 -12.31 -13.78
N THR A 92 -5.99 -12.18 -13.84
CA THR A 92 -5.10 -12.34 -12.71
C THR A 92 -4.49 -11.02 -12.28
N VAL A 93 -4.22 -10.88 -10.99
CA VAL A 93 -3.55 -9.69 -10.46
C VAL A 93 -2.04 -9.89 -10.59
N GLU A 94 -1.43 -9.26 -11.58
CA GLU A 94 0.04 -9.19 -11.71
C GLU A 94 0.61 -8.06 -10.88
N ALA A 95 0.08 -6.87 -11.12
CA ALA A 95 0.50 -5.64 -10.46
C ALA A 95 -0.70 -4.77 -10.14
N MET A 96 -0.64 -4.09 -9.01
CA MET A 96 -1.61 -3.06 -8.66
C MET A 96 -0.94 -1.88 -7.98
N VAL A 97 -1.52 -0.70 -8.18
CA VAL A 97 -1.15 0.52 -7.47
C VAL A 97 -2.32 0.94 -6.61
N ASN A 98 -2.09 1.16 -5.32
CA ASN A 98 -3.12 1.54 -4.38
C ASN A 98 -2.84 2.94 -3.83
N LEU A 99 -3.86 3.79 -3.82
CA LEU A 99 -3.83 5.10 -3.17
C LEU A 99 -4.94 5.16 -2.12
N PHE A 100 -4.56 5.02 -0.87
CA PHE A 100 -5.50 4.93 0.24
C PHE A 100 -5.36 6.11 1.18
N ALA A 101 -6.48 6.53 1.74
CA ALA A 101 -6.54 7.52 2.79
C ALA A 101 -7.44 7.03 3.93
N GLY A 102 -7.17 7.50 5.14
CA GLY A 102 -7.93 7.10 6.31
C GLY A 102 -7.31 7.60 7.60
N THR A 103 -7.34 6.79 8.63
CA THR A 103 -6.85 7.18 9.95
C THR A 103 -6.05 6.07 10.61
N SER A 104 -5.11 6.48 11.46
CA SER A 104 -4.38 5.61 12.36
C SER A 104 -4.62 6.03 13.81
N PHE A 105 -4.75 5.06 14.68
CA PHE A 105 -4.94 5.22 16.12
C PHE A 105 -3.73 4.64 16.85
N ASN A 106 -3.05 5.44 17.67
CA ASN A 106 -1.97 4.93 18.52
C ASN A 106 -2.58 4.30 19.78
N ALA A 107 -2.69 2.98 19.79
CA ALA A 107 -3.19 2.22 20.96
C ALA A 107 -2.21 2.31 22.15
N THR A 108 -0.90 2.32 21.86
CA THR A 108 0.17 2.54 22.83
C THR A 108 1.27 3.40 22.23
N GLN A 109 2.34 3.66 22.99
CA GLN A 109 3.51 4.37 22.45
C GLN A 109 4.18 3.64 21.27
N ASN A 110 4.05 2.31 21.24
CA ASN A 110 4.73 1.45 20.26
C ASN A 110 3.78 0.74 19.30
N ILE A 111 2.47 0.73 19.55
CA ILE A 111 1.49 0.01 18.73
C ILE A 111 0.48 1.02 18.15
N TYR A 112 0.23 0.88 16.85
CA TYR A 112 -0.82 1.61 16.17
C TYR A 112 -1.72 0.67 15.36
N ILE A 113 -2.96 1.07 15.21
CA ILE A 113 -3.94 0.44 14.33
C ILE A 113 -4.27 1.46 13.25
N SER A 114 -4.35 1.06 12.01
CA SER A 114 -4.76 1.92 10.91
C SER A 114 -5.87 1.29 10.08
N VAL A 115 -6.76 2.13 9.57
CA VAL A 115 -7.75 1.75 8.57
C VAL A 115 -7.70 2.79 7.49
N VAL A 116 -7.37 2.36 6.29
CA VAL A 116 -7.30 3.20 5.10
C VAL A 116 -8.10 2.56 3.96
N ALA A 117 -8.66 3.38 3.09
CA ALA A 117 -9.45 2.94 1.95
C ALA A 117 -9.27 3.90 0.78
N GLY A 118 -9.54 3.44 -0.42
CA GLY A 118 -9.43 4.27 -1.62
C GLY A 118 -9.30 3.46 -2.91
N PRO A 119 -8.89 4.12 -3.99
CA PRO A 119 -8.77 3.47 -5.29
C PRO A 119 -7.57 2.52 -5.36
N SER A 120 -7.80 1.39 -6.02
CA SER A 120 -6.81 0.41 -6.46
C SER A 120 -6.85 0.33 -7.98
N PHE A 121 -5.71 0.54 -8.61
CA PHE A 121 -5.55 0.54 -10.06
C PHE A 121 -4.95 -0.79 -10.50
N ILE A 122 -5.72 -1.58 -11.25
CA ILE A 122 -5.38 -2.94 -11.66
C ILE A 122 -5.78 -3.08 -13.14
N HIS A 123 -4.84 -3.42 -14.02
CA HIS A 123 -5.12 -3.66 -15.46
C HIS A 123 -6.00 -2.59 -16.13
N GLY A 124 -5.77 -1.30 -15.80
CA GLY A 124 -6.56 -0.20 -16.35
C GLY A 124 -7.94 0.00 -15.70
N GLN A 125 -8.32 -0.84 -14.75
CA GLN A 125 -9.53 -0.68 -13.95
C GLN A 125 -9.24 0.09 -12.66
N THR A 126 -10.21 0.83 -12.18
CA THR A 126 -10.17 1.49 -10.88
C THR A 126 -11.21 0.86 -9.98
N LEU A 127 -10.75 0.18 -8.94
CA LEU A 127 -11.58 -0.53 -7.98
C LEU A 127 -11.46 0.10 -6.61
N PHE A 128 -12.39 -0.18 -5.71
CA PHE A 128 -12.32 0.29 -4.34
C PHE A 128 -11.65 -0.74 -3.44
N GLY A 129 -10.69 -0.28 -2.61
CA GLY A 129 -9.97 -1.12 -1.66
C GLY A 129 -10.13 -0.62 -0.23
N LEU A 130 -10.08 -1.56 0.71
CA LEU A 130 -10.04 -1.34 2.16
C LEU A 130 -8.83 -2.06 2.75
N LYS A 131 -8.08 -1.37 3.62
CA LYS A 131 -6.85 -1.92 4.21
C LYS A 131 -6.75 -1.63 5.69
N PRO A 132 -7.33 -2.46 6.58
CA PRO A 132 -7.01 -2.46 8.00
C PRO A 132 -5.59 -3.00 8.24
N SER A 133 -4.91 -2.45 9.27
CA SER A 133 -3.54 -2.83 9.62
C SER A 133 -3.28 -2.67 11.10
N ILE A 134 -2.39 -3.49 11.63
CA ILE A 134 -1.79 -3.33 12.96
C ILE A 134 -0.29 -3.18 12.77
N GLY A 135 0.29 -2.12 13.33
CA GLY A 135 1.71 -1.84 13.25
C GLY A 135 2.33 -1.59 14.61
N PHE A 136 3.63 -1.79 14.67
CA PHE A 136 4.43 -1.55 15.86
C PHE A 136 5.74 -0.85 15.51
N TYR A 137 6.20 0.01 16.40
CA TYR A 137 7.48 0.69 16.27
C TYR A 137 8.55 -0.10 17.02
N PHE A 138 9.70 -0.35 16.38
CA PHE A 138 10.81 -1.10 16.98
C PHE A 138 11.52 -0.34 18.10
N SER A 139 11.37 0.98 18.15
CA SER A 139 12.02 1.82 19.13
C SER A 139 11.21 3.05 19.50
N LYS A 140 11.51 3.68 20.63
CA LYS A 140 10.91 4.94 21.07
C LYS A 140 11.13 6.08 20.05
N SER A 141 12.22 6.04 19.30
CA SER A 141 12.50 7.03 18.23
C SER A 141 11.62 6.86 16.99
N LYS A 142 10.86 5.77 16.90
CA LYS A 142 9.93 5.43 15.79
C LYS A 142 10.59 5.47 14.40
N ARG A 143 11.90 5.14 14.33
CA ARG A 143 12.63 5.11 13.06
C ARG A 143 12.30 3.90 12.20
N GLY A 144 11.96 2.78 12.84
CA GLY A 144 11.56 1.55 12.18
C GLY A 144 10.18 1.10 12.64
N THR A 145 9.43 0.48 11.74
CA THR A 145 8.11 -0.08 12.01
C THR A 145 7.95 -1.45 11.37
N GLY A 146 7.23 -2.34 12.04
CA GLY A 146 6.66 -3.55 11.47
C GLY A 146 5.15 -3.40 11.36
N LYS A 147 4.54 -3.95 10.32
CA LYS A 147 3.10 -3.84 10.11
C LYS A 147 2.56 -5.12 9.50
N ILE A 148 1.42 -5.59 10.01
CA ILE A 148 0.59 -6.61 9.38
C ILE A 148 -0.65 -5.91 8.83
N SER A 149 -0.96 -6.15 7.58
CA SER A 149 -2.11 -5.54 6.91
C SER A 149 -2.93 -6.63 6.21
N TYR A 150 -4.23 -6.42 6.19
CA TYR A 150 -5.16 -7.14 5.32
C TYR A 150 -5.67 -6.14 4.28
N ILE A 151 -5.66 -6.50 3.02
CA ILE A 151 -6.26 -5.69 1.94
C ILE A 151 -7.41 -6.48 1.34
N ASN A 152 -8.51 -5.79 1.08
CA ASN A 152 -9.63 -6.30 0.30
C ASN A 152 -9.95 -5.32 -0.82
N ILE A 153 -9.91 -5.79 -2.05
CA ILE A 153 -10.33 -5.04 -3.25
C ILE A 153 -11.67 -5.61 -3.70
N PHE A 154 -12.68 -4.78 -3.67
CA PHE A 154 -14.05 -5.19 -3.94
C PHE A 154 -14.31 -5.34 -5.45
N ASN A 155 -15.11 -6.35 -5.80
CA ASN A 155 -15.57 -6.63 -7.18
C ASN A 155 -14.41 -6.74 -8.18
N ARG A 156 -13.33 -7.42 -7.80
CA ARG A 156 -12.16 -7.60 -8.66
C ARG A 156 -12.50 -8.38 -9.93
N ASP A 157 -13.33 -9.37 -9.83
CA ASP A 157 -13.86 -10.11 -10.96
C ASP A 157 -15.26 -9.59 -11.33
N MET A 158 -15.38 -9.06 -12.56
CA MET A 158 -16.62 -8.50 -13.05
C MET A 158 -17.73 -9.55 -13.24
N LEU A 159 -17.38 -10.81 -13.54
CA LEU A 159 -18.32 -11.89 -13.81
C LEU A 159 -18.80 -12.55 -12.53
N THR A 160 -17.89 -12.89 -11.65
CA THR A 160 -18.21 -13.61 -10.39
C THR A 160 -18.41 -12.70 -9.20
N LYS A 161 -18.12 -11.39 -9.37
CA LYS A 161 -18.09 -10.39 -8.27
C LYS A 161 -17.23 -10.82 -7.09
N GLN A 162 -16.19 -11.61 -7.35
CA GLN A 162 -15.25 -12.01 -6.32
C GLN A 162 -14.35 -10.83 -5.94
N ASP A 163 -14.12 -10.71 -4.64
CA ASP A 163 -13.16 -9.77 -4.09
C ASP A 163 -11.74 -10.36 -4.20
N PHE A 164 -10.75 -9.48 -4.33
CA PHE A 164 -9.36 -9.86 -4.14
C PHE A 164 -8.94 -9.55 -2.71
N SER A 165 -8.34 -10.52 -2.03
CA SER A 165 -7.85 -10.35 -0.66
C SER A 165 -6.41 -10.81 -0.50
N SER A 166 -5.63 -10.08 0.28
CA SER A 166 -4.24 -10.40 0.57
C SER A 166 -3.86 -10.00 2.00
N ILE A 167 -2.94 -10.74 2.60
CA ILE A 167 -2.26 -10.37 3.84
C ILE A 167 -0.84 -9.91 3.51
N SER A 168 -0.39 -8.85 4.16
CA SER A 168 0.94 -8.29 3.98
C SER A 168 1.69 -8.21 5.31
N LEU A 169 2.96 -8.62 5.29
CA LEU A 169 3.91 -8.37 6.37
C LEU A 169 4.92 -7.33 5.89
N SER A 170 4.96 -6.18 6.55
CA SER A 170 5.74 -5.02 6.12
C SER A 170 6.83 -4.66 7.12
N LEU A 171 7.96 -4.22 6.60
CA LEU A 171 9.00 -3.51 7.33
C LEU A 171 9.12 -2.10 6.78
N GLY A 172 9.12 -1.10 7.65
CA GLY A 172 9.15 0.30 7.28
C GLY A 172 10.27 1.07 7.94
N PHE A 173 10.82 2.02 7.20
CA PHE A 173 11.83 2.96 7.68
C PHE A 173 11.32 4.38 7.54
N LYS A 174 11.46 5.15 8.62
CA LYS A 174 11.10 6.55 8.65
C LYS A 174 12.03 7.36 7.77
N LEU A 175 11.48 8.07 6.81
CA LEU A 175 12.23 8.99 5.95
C LEU A 175 12.36 10.37 6.60
N PHE A 176 11.28 10.90 7.18
CA PHE A 176 11.22 12.20 7.88
C PHE A 176 10.03 12.29 8.82
#